data_a50ee177666a2940241f936db0d87e7a
#
_entry.id   a50ee177666a2940241f936db0d87e7a
#
_cell.length_a   1.000
_cell.length_b   1.000
_cell.length_c   1.000
_cell.angle_alpha   90.00
_cell.angle_beta   90.00
_cell.angle_gamma   90.00
#
_symmetry.space_group_name_H-M   'P 1'
#
loop_
_entity.id
_entity.type
_entity.pdbx_description
1 polymer ?
#
loop_
_entity_poly.entity_id
_entity_poly.type
_entity_poly.pdbx_seq_one_letter_code
_entity_poly.pdbx_strand_id
1 'polypeptide(L)'
;IQMTSFESIMEFSQFKKNPQGLLPVIVQHYQTGEVLMLAYMNEEAFNQTVKTGRMTYYSRSRQKLWLKGETSGHFQYVKSLTIDCDLDTLLAKVDQVGAACHTGNPTCFFQPIVGSDNNEKSPLQVFEHVYQTIIDRKNNPKEGSYTNYLFEQGQDKILKKIGEEATGIVIASKNPNPEELKTEMADFLYHAMVLMVEKGITWEDITNQLLQK
;
A
#
# COMPACT_ATOMS: atom_id res chain seq x y z
N ILE A 1 11.22 2.55 14.74
CA ILE A 1 10.45 1.39 14.24
C ILE A 1 10.81 0.22 15.15
N GLN A 2 9.89 -0.23 15.99
CA GLN A 2 10.09 -1.42 16.83
C GLN A 2 10.27 -2.64 15.90
N MET A 3 11.41 -3.34 16.05
CA MET A 3 11.58 -4.65 15.40
C MET A 3 10.66 -5.65 16.12
N THR A 4 9.64 -6.08 15.41
CA THR A 4 8.72 -7.12 15.88
C THR A 4 9.29 -8.46 15.46
N SER A 5 9.71 -9.26 16.43
CA SER A 5 9.95 -10.69 16.17
C SER A 5 8.61 -11.41 16.12
N PHE A 6 8.45 -12.29 15.15
CA PHE A 6 7.26 -13.14 15.03
C PHE A 6 7.58 -14.53 15.57
N GLU A 7 6.58 -15.20 16.11
CA GLU A 7 6.62 -16.65 16.31
C GLU A 7 5.93 -17.30 15.10
N SER A 8 6.65 -18.18 14.41
CA SER A 8 6.04 -18.95 13.32
C SER A 8 5.20 -20.08 13.88
N ILE A 9 3.96 -20.20 13.39
CA ILE A 9 3.05 -21.28 13.73
C ILE A 9 3.48 -22.58 13.02
N MET A 10 4.23 -22.47 11.93
CA MET A 10 4.70 -23.59 11.10
C MET A 10 6.20 -23.50 10.89
N GLU A 11 6.84 -24.65 10.80
CA GLU A 11 8.26 -24.76 10.47
C GLU A 11 8.46 -24.87 8.96
N PHE A 12 9.61 -24.37 8.47
CA PHE A 12 9.97 -24.43 7.06
C PHE A 12 10.03 -25.86 6.49
N SER A 13 10.35 -26.82 7.35
CA SER A 13 10.37 -28.26 7.01
C SER A 13 9.02 -28.77 6.49
N GLN A 14 7.91 -28.19 6.94
CA GLN A 14 6.55 -28.56 6.57
C GLN A 14 6.14 -28.08 5.17
N PHE A 15 6.88 -27.14 4.57
CA PHE A 15 6.56 -26.62 3.24
C PHE A 15 7.13 -27.48 2.12
N LYS A 16 6.41 -27.53 0.99
CA LYS A 16 6.85 -28.18 -0.23
C LYS A 16 7.77 -27.24 -1.01
N LYS A 17 9.03 -27.55 -1.03
CA LYS A 17 10.06 -26.80 -1.72
C LYS A 17 10.29 -27.32 -3.14
N ASN A 18 10.81 -26.45 -4.01
CA ASN A 18 11.29 -26.86 -5.33
C ASN A 18 12.51 -27.81 -5.19
N PRO A 19 13.00 -28.42 -6.30
CA PRO A 19 14.15 -29.33 -6.25
C PRO A 19 15.44 -28.73 -5.69
N GLN A 20 15.57 -27.40 -5.65
CA GLN A 20 16.69 -26.70 -5.05
C GLN A 20 16.48 -26.39 -3.55
N GLY A 21 15.42 -26.90 -2.94
CA GLY A 21 15.10 -26.64 -1.55
C GLY A 21 14.59 -25.22 -1.27
N LEU A 22 14.09 -24.53 -2.29
CA LEU A 22 13.61 -23.16 -2.20
C LEU A 22 12.10 -23.08 -2.26
N LEU A 23 11.54 -22.12 -1.50
CA LEU A 23 10.13 -21.76 -1.52
C LEU A 23 9.96 -20.43 -2.26
N PRO A 24 9.09 -20.34 -3.28
CA PRO A 24 8.74 -19.06 -3.88
C PRO A 24 7.94 -18.20 -2.92
N VAL A 25 8.18 -16.90 -2.99
CA VAL A 25 7.55 -15.88 -2.14
C VAL A 25 6.97 -14.79 -3.01
N ILE A 26 5.65 -14.67 -3.02
CA ILE A 26 4.94 -13.52 -3.58
C ILE A 26 4.94 -12.42 -2.53
N VAL A 27 5.43 -11.24 -2.90
CA VAL A 27 5.51 -10.09 -2.01
C VAL A 27 4.47 -9.07 -2.40
N GLN A 28 3.61 -8.71 -1.45
CA GLN A 28 2.47 -7.83 -1.66
C GLN A 28 2.53 -6.64 -0.69
N HIS A 29 2.21 -5.45 -1.14
CA HIS A 29 2.06 -4.30 -0.26
C HIS A 29 0.81 -4.47 0.63
N TYR A 30 0.98 -4.35 1.94
CA TYR A 30 -0.08 -4.71 2.89
C TYR A 30 -1.33 -3.83 2.83
N GLN A 31 -1.19 -2.53 2.50
CA GLN A 31 -2.30 -1.58 2.40
C GLN A 31 -2.96 -1.59 1.01
N THR A 32 -2.14 -1.55 -0.05
CA THR A 32 -2.65 -1.39 -1.42
C THR A 32 -3.04 -2.71 -2.08
N GLY A 33 -2.54 -3.85 -1.57
CA GLY A 33 -2.69 -5.14 -2.21
C GLY A 33 -1.88 -5.31 -3.49
N GLU A 34 -1.04 -4.33 -3.87
CA GLU A 34 -0.19 -4.42 -5.05
C GLU A 34 0.87 -5.50 -4.90
N VAL A 35 1.04 -6.34 -5.92
CA VAL A 35 2.12 -7.32 -5.96
C VAL A 35 3.42 -6.62 -6.33
N LEU A 36 4.39 -6.66 -5.43
CA LEU A 36 5.64 -5.91 -5.55
C LEU A 36 6.72 -6.67 -6.28
N MET A 37 6.90 -7.96 -5.95
CA MET A 37 7.93 -8.81 -6.53
C MET A 37 7.68 -10.27 -6.21
N LEU A 38 8.42 -11.15 -6.89
CA LEU A 38 8.59 -12.56 -6.55
C LEU A 38 10.05 -12.82 -6.21
N ALA A 39 10.29 -13.54 -5.13
CA ALA A 39 11.62 -13.95 -4.68
C ALA A 39 11.59 -15.39 -4.17
N TYR A 40 12.70 -15.87 -3.61
CA TYR A 40 12.83 -17.22 -3.08
C TYR A 40 13.44 -17.19 -1.68
N MET A 41 13.03 -18.15 -0.85
CA MET A 41 13.61 -18.39 0.47
C MET A 41 14.10 -19.84 0.58
N ASN A 42 15.24 -20.02 1.24
CA ASN A 42 15.62 -21.27 1.89
C ASN A 42 15.21 -21.18 3.38
N GLU A 43 15.46 -22.22 4.14
CA GLU A 43 15.12 -22.28 5.58
C GLU A 43 15.77 -21.14 6.37
N GLU A 44 17.03 -20.84 6.11
CA GLU A 44 17.75 -19.77 6.80
C GLU A 44 17.15 -18.40 6.53
N ALA A 45 16.79 -18.10 5.26
CA ALA A 45 16.12 -16.85 4.88
C ALA A 45 14.77 -16.71 5.57
N PHE A 46 13.98 -17.78 5.63
CA PHE A 46 12.69 -17.81 6.33
C PHE A 46 12.88 -17.53 7.83
N ASN A 47 13.76 -18.26 8.49
CA ASN A 47 14.02 -18.09 9.92
C ASN A 47 14.53 -16.68 10.27
N GLN A 48 15.40 -16.09 9.43
CA GLN A 48 15.85 -14.72 9.62
C GLN A 48 14.72 -13.72 9.43
N THR A 49 13.84 -13.94 8.44
CA THR A 49 12.67 -13.08 8.21
C THR A 49 11.74 -13.08 9.41
N VAL A 50 11.40 -14.25 9.93
CA VAL A 50 10.53 -14.41 11.12
C VAL A 50 11.18 -13.74 12.35
N LYS A 51 12.47 -13.97 12.57
CA LYS A 51 13.21 -13.45 13.72
C LYS A 51 13.34 -11.91 13.69
N THR A 52 13.56 -11.33 12.51
CA THR A 52 13.90 -9.89 12.40
C THR A 52 12.71 -9.03 12.00
N GLY A 53 11.62 -9.61 11.51
CA GLY A 53 10.50 -8.87 10.91
C GLY A 53 10.86 -8.16 9.61
N ARG A 54 12.03 -8.45 9.02
CA ARG A 54 12.49 -7.88 7.75
C ARG A 54 12.72 -8.97 6.73
N MET A 55 12.23 -8.73 5.49
CA MET A 55 12.31 -9.73 4.43
C MET A 55 13.75 -10.04 4.04
N THR A 56 14.13 -11.27 4.28
CA THR A 56 15.40 -11.86 3.86
C THR A 56 15.11 -12.95 2.84
N TYR A 57 15.81 -12.96 1.74
CA TYR A 57 15.63 -13.88 0.63
C TYR A 57 16.89 -14.69 0.37
N TYR A 58 16.75 -15.73 -0.48
CA TYR A 58 17.88 -16.47 -1.03
C TYR A 58 18.05 -16.12 -2.52
N SER A 59 19.20 -15.56 -2.86
CA SER A 59 19.55 -15.25 -4.23
C SER A 59 20.02 -16.49 -4.97
N ARG A 60 19.24 -16.96 -5.95
CA ARG A 60 19.57 -18.15 -6.77
C ARG A 60 20.85 -17.96 -7.59
N SER A 61 21.05 -16.76 -8.14
CA SER A 61 22.23 -16.45 -8.97
C SER A 61 23.51 -16.27 -8.16
N ARG A 62 23.41 -15.69 -6.94
CA ARG A 62 24.57 -15.46 -6.06
C ARG A 62 24.77 -16.55 -5.04
N GLN A 63 23.80 -17.47 -4.92
CA GLN A 63 23.78 -18.57 -3.93
C GLN A 63 24.06 -18.12 -2.50
N LYS A 64 23.44 -17.02 -2.10
CA LYS A 64 23.61 -16.44 -0.75
C LYS A 64 22.32 -15.76 -0.26
N LEU A 65 22.25 -15.55 1.03
CA LEU A 65 21.21 -14.75 1.65
C LEU A 65 21.30 -13.30 1.18
N TRP A 66 20.14 -12.66 1.13
CA TRP A 66 20.00 -11.28 0.74
C TRP A 66 18.91 -10.60 1.57
N LEU A 67 19.29 -9.67 2.45
CA LEU A 67 18.36 -8.81 3.15
C LEU A 67 17.85 -7.73 2.20
N LYS A 68 16.56 -7.69 1.96
CA LYS A 68 15.95 -6.66 1.09
C LYS A 68 16.19 -5.27 1.69
N GLY A 69 16.83 -4.41 0.90
CA GLY A 69 17.13 -3.03 1.31
C GLY A 69 18.50 -2.85 1.98
N GLU A 70 19.30 -3.89 2.15
CA GLU A 70 20.63 -3.80 2.80
C GLU A 70 21.58 -2.76 2.17
N THR A 71 21.45 -2.53 0.86
CA THR A 71 22.27 -1.56 0.11
C THR A 71 21.51 -0.27 -0.20
N SER A 72 20.21 -0.39 -0.55
CA SER A 72 19.40 0.75 -1.03
C SER A 72 18.66 1.49 0.09
N GLY A 73 18.53 0.91 1.28
CA GLY A 73 17.64 1.41 2.33
C GLY A 73 16.15 1.08 2.09
N HIS A 74 15.79 0.47 0.95
CA HIS A 74 14.42 0.12 0.59
C HIS A 74 14.01 -1.21 1.24
N PHE A 75 13.87 -1.18 2.57
CA PHE A 75 13.52 -2.35 3.36
C PHE A 75 12.06 -2.78 3.16
N GLN A 76 11.80 -4.04 3.47
CA GLN A 76 10.46 -4.62 3.53
C GLN A 76 10.21 -5.13 4.94
N TYR A 77 9.25 -4.53 5.64
CA TYR A 77 8.87 -4.93 6.99
C TYR A 77 7.65 -5.85 6.93
N VAL A 78 7.77 -7.02 7.54
CA VAL A 78 6.72 -8.04 7.53
C VAL A 78 5.49 -7.56 8.31
N LYS A 79 4.32 -7.69 7.71
CA LYS A 79 3.01 -7.55 8.38
C LYS A 79 2.36 -8.92 8.57
N SER A 80 2.43 -9.79 7.57
CA SER A 80 2.00 -11.19 7.69
C SER A 80 2.74 -12.08 6.69
N LEU A 81 2.88 -13.35 7.06
CA LEU A 81 3.32 -14.43 6.18
C LEU A 81 2.22 -15.51 6.17
N THR A 82 1.81 -15.91 4.99
CA THR A 82 0.76 -16.92 4.81
C THR A 82 1.21 -17.92 3.76
N ILE A 83 1.11 -19.20 4.05
CA ILE A 83 1.38 -20.27 3.09
C ILE A 83 0.09 -20.58 2.32
N ASP A 84 0.20 -20.96 1.07
CA ASP A 84 -0.94 -21.36 0.25
C ASP A 84 -1.49 -22.75 0.62
N CYS A 85 -2.56 -23.17 -0.06
CA CYS A 85 -3.35 -24.34 0.32
C CYS A 85 -2.59 -25.67 0.17
N ASP A 86 -1.61 -25.78 -0.71
CA ASP A 86 -0.81 -26.96 -0.95
C ASP A 86 0.64 -26.85 -0.45
N LEU A 87 0.93 -25.78 0.30
CA LEU A 87 2.16 -25.55 1.06
C LEU A 87 3.40 -25.34 0.19
N ASP A 88 3.26 -24.81 -1.03
CA ASP A 88 4.37 -24.63 -1.96
C ASP A 88 4.69 -23.18 -2.34
N THR A 89 3.87 -22.21 -1.89
CA THR A 89 4.07 -20.78 -2.18
C THR A 89 3.74 -19.90 -0.98
N LEU A 90 4.65 -19.03 -0.58
CA LEU A 90 4.47 -18.08 0.51
C LEU A 90 3.94 -16.74 -0.02
N LEU A 91 2.90 -16.20 0.60
CA LEU A 91 2.48 -14.81 0.45
C LEU A 91 3.00 -13.99 1.63
N ALA A 92 3.85 -13.00 1.33
CA ALA A 92 4.34 -12.04 2.29
C ALA A 92 3.66 -10.69 2.08
N LYS A 93 2.85 -10.24 3.06
CA LYS A 93 2.36 -8.86 3.10
C LYS A 93 3.36 -8.01 3.86
N VAL A 94 3.83 -6.94 3.21
CA VAL A 94 4.91 -6.11 3.74
C VAL A 94 4.57 -4.62 3.68
N ASP A 95 5.19 -3.88 4.58
CA ASP A 95 5.34 -2.44 4.48
C ASP A 95 6.63 -2.14 3.71
N GLN A 96 6.51 -1.59 2.51
CA GLN A 96 7.62 -1.35 1.60
C GLN A 96 8.13 0.08 1.76
N VAL A 97 9.40 0.24 2.10
CA VAL A 97 10.08 1.54 2.07
C VAL A 97 10.66 1.78 0.69
N GLY A 98 10.26 2.88 0.04
CA GLY A 98 10.74 3.25 -1.28
C GLY A 98 10.38 2.23 -2.37
N ALA A 99 11.20 2.16 -3.42
CA ALA A 99 10.96 1.27 -4.56
C ALA A 99 11.27 -0.20 -4.25
N ALA A 100 10.37 -1.11 -4.61
CA ALA A 100 10.63 -2.54 -4.49
C ALA A 100 11.63 -3.03 -5.55
N CYS A 101 11.57 -2.50 -6.77
CA CYS A 101 12.45 -2.89 -7.87
C CYS A 101 13.83 -2.20 -7.78
N HIS A 102 14.89 -2.91 -8.16
CA HIS A 102 16.25 -2.37 -8.25
C HIS A 102 16.41 -1.29 -9.33
N THR A 103 15.47 -1.22 -10.28
CA THR A 103 15.42 -0.19 -11.33
C THR A 103 14.81 1.13 -10.85
N GLY A 104 14.35 1.19 -9.60
CA GLY A 104 13.67 2.36 -9.04
C GLY A 104 12.15 2.36 -9.23
N ASN A 105 11.58 1.36 -9.89
CA ASN A 105 10.12 1.24 -10.01
C ASN A 105 9.48 0.75 -8.71
N PRO A 106 8.24 1.19 -8.39
CA PRO A 106 7.53 0.76 -7.19
C PRO A 106 7.34 -0.77 -7.09
N THR A 107 7.12 -1.43 -8.22
CA THR A 107 6.96 -2.88 -8.37
C THR A 107 7.90 -3.43 -9.43
N CYS A 108 8.20 -4.73 -9.38
CA CYS A 108 8.93 -5.43 -10.45
C CYS A 108 8.04 -5.73 -11.68
N PHE A 109 6.72 -5.60 -11.56
CA PHE A 109 5.74 -5.91 -12.60
C PHE A 109 5.27 -4.65 -13.33
N PHE A 110 6.18 -4.00 -14.07
CA PHE A 110 5.92 -2.75 -14.77
C PHE A 110 6.01 -2.86 -16.30
N GLN A 111 6.26 -4.07 -16.84
CA GLN A 111 6.32 -4.31 -18.29
C GLN A 111 5.11 -5.15 -18.71
N PRO A 112 4.10 -4.58 -19.37
CA PRO A 112 2.95 -5.34 -19.82
C PRO A 112 3.33 -6.26 -20.97
N ILE A 113 2.72 -7.45 -21.00
CA ILE A 113 2.81 -8.40 -22.11
C ILE A 113 1.52 -8.42 -22.91
N VAL A 114 0.39 -8.25 -22.22
CA VAL A 114 -0.96 -8.19 -22.80
C VAL A 114 -1.72 -7.09 -22.08
N GLY A 115 -2.55 -6.36 -22.80
CA GLY A 115 -3.30 -5.22 -22.28
C GLY A 115 -2.60 -3.90 -22.55
N SER A 116 -3.24 -2.80 -22.20
CA SER A 116 -2.64 -1.46 -22.28
C SER A 116 -1.70 -1.22 -21.12
N ASP A 117 -0.69 -0.38 -21.34
CA ASP A 117 0.22 0.19 -20.33
C ASP A 117 -0.51 1.07 -19.29
N ASN A 118 -1.83 1.03 -19.29
CA ASN A 118 -2.60 1.76 -18.31
C ASN A 118 -2.23 1.20 -16.95
N ASN A 119 -1.41 1.93 -16.25
CA ASN A 119 -1.27 1.94 -14.80
C ASN A 119 -2.65 2.29 -14.19
N GLU A 120 -3.68 1.56 -14.59
CA GLU A 120 -5.00 1.66 -14.00
C GLU A 120 -4.85 1.16 -12.57
N LYS A 121 -4.53 2.11 -11.70
CA LYS A 121 -4.65 1.87 -10.28
C LYS A 121 -6.05 1.33 -10.05
N SER A 122 -6.14 0.23 -9.33
CA SER A 122 -7.44 -0.22 -8.83
C SER A 122 -8.17 1.00 -8.24
N PRO A 123 -9.48 1.17 -8.45
CA PRO A 123 -10.21 2.32 -7.89
C PRO A 123 -9.92 2.57 -6.42
N LEU A 124 -9.70 1.52 -5.62
CA LEU A 124 -9.36 1.64 -4.21
C LEU A 124 -7.94 2.17 -3.99
N GLN A 125 -7.00 1.86 -4.87
CA GLN A 125 -5.64 2.42 -4.81
C GLN A 125 -5.60 3.92 -5.12
N VAL A 126 -6.59 4.45 -5.86
CA VAL A 126 -6.71 5.88 -6.13
C VAL A 126 -6.95 6.65 -4.83
N PHE A 127 -7.81 6.15 -3.95
CA PHE A 127 -8.06 6.80 -2.65
C PHE A 127 -6.79 6.89 -1.80
N GLU A 128 -6.04 5.80 -1.69
CA GLU A 128 -4.77 5.80 -0.95
C GLU A 128 -3.76 6.76 -1.59
N HIS A 129 -3.64 6.76 -2.91
CA HIS A 129 -2.73 7.65 -3.61
C HIS A 129 -3.05 9.13 -3.37
N VAL A 130 -4.34 9.51 -3.46
CA VAL A 130 -4.79 10.89 -3.21
C VAL A 130 -4.53 11.26 -1.74
N TYR A 131 -4.86 10.37 -0.81
CA TYR A 131 -4.62 10.59 0.62
C TYR A 131 -3.12 10.81 0.93
N GLN A 132 -2.22 9.98 0.39
CA GLN A 132 -0.78 10.16 0.55
C GLN A 132 -0.27 11.45 -0.10
N THR A 133 -0.85 11.85 -1.23
CA THR A 133 -0.53 13.14 -1.87
C THR A 133 -0.93 14.30 -0.97
N ILE A 134 -2.07 14.23 -0.30
CA ILE A 134 -2.53 15.27 0.65
C ILE A 134 -1.59 15.36 1.85
N ILE A 135 -1.16 14.21 2.41
CA ILE A 135 -0.16 14.14 3.48
C ILE A 135 1.16 14.80 3.03
N ASP A 136 1.62 14.45 1.83
CA ASP A 136 2.85 15.05 1.28
C ASP A 136 2.73 16.58 1.16
N ARG A 137 1.59 17.09 0.69
CA ARG A 137 1.36 18.53 0.59
C ARG A 137 1.33 19.22 1.95
N LYS A 138 0.84 18.57 3.00
CA LYS A 138 0.88 19.11 4.36
C LYS A 138 2.30 19.20 4.90
N ASN A 139 3.12 18.17 4.67
CA ASN A 139 4.48 18.07 5.18
C ASN A 139 5.51 18.83 4.33
N ASN A 140 5.29 18.88 3.03
CA ASN A 140 6.14 19.52 2.02
C ASN A 140 5.30 20.49 1.17
N PRO A 141 5.00 21.69 1.69
CA PRO A 141 4.16 22.66 0.98
C PRO A 141 4.72 23.02 -0.39
N LYS A 142 3.82 23.13 -1.38
CA LYS A 142 4.16 23.46 -2.75
C LYS A 142 3.39 24.70 -3.18
N GLU A 143 4.10 25.69 -3.73
CA GLU A 143 3.51 26.92 -4.22
C GLU A 143 2.42 26.64 -5.29
N GLY A 144 1.30 27.35 -5.18
CA GLY A 144 0.14 27.19 -6.07
C GLY A 144 -0.71 25.94 -5.80
N SER A 145 -0.41 25.15 -4.77
CA SER A 145 -1.20 23.97 -4.41
C SER A 145 -2.52 24.36 -3.73
N TYR A 146 -3.64 23.91 -4.31
CA TYR A 146 -4.96 24.07 -3.69
C TYR A 146 -5.05 23.36 -2.32
N THR A 147 -4.41 22.20 -2.17
CA THR A 147 -4.34 21.47 -0.89
C THR A 147 -3.67 22.33 0.19
N ASN A 148 -2.55 22.98 -0.14
CA ASN A 148 -1.85 23.87 0.79
C ASN A 148 -2.71 25.08 1.14
N TYR A 149 -3.38 25.69 0.16
CA TYR A 149 -4.35 26.77 0.42
C TYR A 149 -5.41 26.35 1.44
N LEU A 150 -5.98 25.13 1.34
CA LEU A 150 -6.97 24.64 2.31
C LEU A 150 -6.40 24.55 3.72
N PHE A 151 -5.17 24.02 3.88
CA PHE A 151 -4.51 23.94 5.18
C PHE A 151 -4.19 25.34 5.76
N GLU A 152 -3.74 26.26 4.91
CA GLU A 152 -3.46 27.65 5.32
C GLU A 152 -4.73 28.41 5.78
N GLN A 153 -5.85 28.16 5.10
CA GLN A 153 -7.15 28.77 5.48
C GLN A 153 -7.76 28.11 6.71
N GLY A 154 -7.25 26.95 7.11
CA GLY A 154 -7.63 26.25 8.32
C GLY A 154 -8.91 25.43 8.23
N GLN A 155 -9.25 24.83 9.36
CA GLN A 155 -10.32 23.84 9.46
C GLN A 155 -11.68 24.37 8.99
N ASP A 156 -12.04 25.60 9.31
CA ASP A 156 -13.36 26.16 8.97
C ASP A 156 -13.56 26.23 7.45
N LYS A 157 -12.50 26.52 6.69
CA LYS A 157 -12.54 26.50 5.23
C LYS A 157 -12.75 25.08 4.68
N ILE A 158 -12.07 24.10 5.27
CA ILE A 158 -12.24 22.68 4.89
C ILE A 158 -13.67 22.22 5.16
N LEU A 159 -14.20 22.53 6.35
CA LEU A 159 -15.57 22.19 6.75
C LEU A 159 -16.62 22.87 5.85
N LYS A 160 -16.40 24.14 5.50
CA LYS A 160 -17.25 24.86 4.55
C LYS A 160 -17.30 24.13 3.21
N LYS A 161 -16.15 23.70 2.68
CA LYS A 161 -16.09 22.95 1.43
C LYS A 161 -16.85 21.63 1.51
N ILE A 162 -16.67 20.85 2.54
CA ILE A 162 -17.41 19.60 2.75
C ILE A 162 -18.93 19.85 2.74
N GLY A 163 -19.39 20.92 3.39
CA GLY A 163 -20.81 21.29 3.40
C GLY A 163 -21.34 21.71 2.03
N GLU A 164 -20.56 22.45 1.25
CA GLU A 164 -20.88 22.85 -0.12
C GLU A 164 -21.06 21.61 -1.02
N GLU A 165 -20.08 20.71 -1.04
CA GLU A 165 -20.10 19.49 -1.86
C GLU A 165 -21.20 18.49 -1.42
N ALA A 166 -21.43 18.36 -0.10
CA ALA A 166 -22.55 17.54 0.39
C ALA A 166 -23.90 18.06 -0.09
N THR A 167 -24.08 19.38 -0.10
CA THR A 167 -25.27 20.01 -0.67
C THR A 167 -25.36 19.82 -2.17
N GLY A 168 -24.23 19.96 -2.88
CA GLY A 168 -24.12 19.70 -4.31
C GLY A 168 -24.53 18.27 -4.67
N ILE A 169 -24.09 17.27 -3.91
CA ILE A 169 -24.53 15.87 -4.09
C ILE A 169 -26.04 15.73 -4.04
N VAL A 170 -26.70 16.37 -3.04
CA VAL A 170 -28.17 16.31 -2.88
C VAL A 170 -28.86 16.91 -4.11
N ILE A 171 -28.40 18.07 -4.58
CA ILE A 171 -28.97 18.76 -5.74
C ILE A 171 -28.73 17.95 -7.02
N ALA A 172 -27.47 17.57 -7.29
CA ALA A 172 -27.07 16.84 -8.49
C ALA A 172 -27.75 15.46 -8.60
N SER A 173 -28.07 14.82 -7.46
CA SER A 173 -28.76 13.53 -7.43
C SER A 173 -30.17 13.56 -8.07
N LYS A 174 -30.74 14.75 -8.26
CA LYS A 174 -32.03 14.94 -8.92
C LYS A 174 -31.92 15.08 -10.45
N ASN A 175 -30.70 15.28 -10.96
CA ASN A 175 -30.48 15.43 -12.41
C ASN A 175 -30.46 14.06 -13.09
N PRO A 176 -31.08 13.95 -14.32
CA PRO A 176 -31.01 12.70 -15.07
C PRO A 176 -29.59 12.33 -15.53
N ASN A 177 -28.74 13.33 -15.74
CA ASN A 177 -27.34 13.13 -16.13
C ASN A 177 -26.46 12.95 -14.87
N PRO A 178 -25.76 11.82 -14.71
CA PRO A 178 -24.95 11.54 -13.53
C PRO A 178 -23.61 12.28 -13.47
N GLU A 179 -23.20 13.04 -14.50
CA GLU A 179 -21.86 13.63 -14.57
C GLU A 179 -21.62 14.66 -13.46
N GLU A 180 -22.58 15.53 -13.21
CA GLU A 180 -22.51 16.50 -12.11
C GLU A 180 -22.43 15.80 -10.75
N LEU A 181 -23.24 14.76 -10.53
CA LEU A 181 -23.19 13.97 -9.30
C LEU A 181 -21.84 13.30 -9.08
N LYS A 182 -21.19 12.79 -10.13
CA LYS A 182 -19.84 12.21 -10.04
C LYS A 182 -18.82 13.25 -9.59
N THR A 183 -18.91 14.47 -10.13
CA THR A 183 -18.01 15.59 -9.76
C THR A 183 -18.19 15.96 -8.30
N GLU A 184 -19.41 16.21 -7.86
CA GLU A 184 -19.72 16.56 -6.48
C GLU A 184 -19.30 15.48 -5.48
N MET A 185 -19.48 14.20 -5.81
CA MET A 185 -19.02 13.10 -4.98
C MET A 185 -17.50 13.02 -4.93
N ALA A 186 -16.80 13.23 -6.03
CA ALA A 186 -15.33 13.23 -6.04
C ALA A 186 -14.76 14.39 -5.20
N ASP A 187 -15.33 15.59 -5.32
CA ASP A 187 -14.91 16.77 -4.55
C ASP A 187 -15.22 16.60 -3.07
N PHE A 188 -16.37 16.03 -2.71
CA PHE A 188 -16.70 15.67 -1.33
C PHE A 188 -15.67 14.72 -0.73
N LEU A 189 -15.33 13.62 -1.44
CA LEU A 189 -14.34 12.64 -0.98
C LEU A 189 -12.96 13.27 -0.83
N TYR A 190 -12.57 14.14 -1.77
CA TYR A 190 -11.30 14.86 -1.69
C TYR A 190 -11.22 15.75 -0.44
N HIS A 191 -12.23 16.60 -0.20
CA HIS A 191 -12.25 17.48 0.98
C HIS A 191 -12.39 16.71 2.30
N ALA A 192 -13.09 15.56 2.28
CA ALA A 192 -13.11 14.64 3.42
C ALA A 192 -11.71 14.08 3.74
N MET A 193 -10.94 13.69 2.72
CA MET A 193 -9.55 13.26 2.92
C MET A 193 -8.65 14.38 3.44
N VAL A 194 -8.84 15.62 3.00
CA VAL A 194 -8.10 16.77 3.55
C VAL A 194 -8.42 16.95 5.04
N LEU A 195 -9.69 16.80 5.44
CA LEU A 195 -10.10 16.84 6.85
C LEU A 195 -9.50 15.67 7.65
N MET A 196 -9.48 14.46 7.08
CA MET A 196 -8.83 13.30 7.71
C MET A 196 -7.36 13.60 8.03
N VAL A 197 -6.61 14.11 7.07
CA VAL A 197 -5.20 14.48 7.25
C VAL A 197 -5.06 15.61 8.29
N GLU A 198 -5.95 16.59 8.28
CA GLU A 198 -5.95 17.68 9.27
C GLU A 198 -6.14 17.16 10.70
N LYS A 199 -6.99 16.14 10.86
CA LYS A 199 -7.32 15.52 12.16
C LYS A 199 -6.45 14.34 12.53
N GLY A 200 -5.54 13.90 11.66
CA GLY A 200 -4.72 12.69 11.88
C GLY A 200 -5.53 11.39 11.85
N ILE A 201 -6.65 11.37 11.14
CA ILE A 201 -7.52 10.20 10.96
C ILE A 201 -7.04 9.43 9.73
N THR A 202 -6.87 8.11 9.86
CA THR A 202 -6.42 7.22 8.78
C THR A 202 -7.59 6.51 8.10
N TRP A 203 -7.33 5.90 6.93
CA TRP A 203 -8.29 5.00 6.31
C TRP A 203 -8.59 3.78 7.18
N GLU A 204 -7.62 3.29 7.95
CA GLU A 204 -7.84 2.19 8.89
C GLU A 204 -8.86 2.58 9.96
N ASP A 205 -8.78 3.80 10.51
CA ASP A 205 -9.76 4.31 11.47
C ASP A 205 -11.18 4.33 10.89
N ILE A 206 -11.32 4.83 9.65
CA ILE A 206 -12.62 4.91 8.96
C ILE A 206 -13.17 3.51 8.64
N THR A 207 -12.34 2.63 8.08
CA THR A 207 -12.77 1.28 7.70
C THR A 207 -13.13 0.43 8.91
N ASN A 208 -12.42 0.56 10.03
CA ASN A 208 -12.77 -0.10 11.29
C ASN A 208 -14.16 0.34 11.80
N GLN A 209 -14.52 1.61 11.64
CA GLN A 209 -15.87 2.08 11.99
C GLN A 209 -16.95 1.54 11.01
N LEU A 210 -16.60 1.40 9.73
CA LEU A 210 -17.53 0.83 8.74
C LEU A 210 -17.79 -0.66 8.97
N LEU A 211 -16.78 -1.42 9.40
CA LEU A 211 -16.91 -2.85 9.71
C LEU A 211 -17.81 -3.13 10.93
N GLN A 212 -18.07 -2.11 11.78
CA GLN A 212 -18.94 -2.24 12.95
C GLN A 212 -20.42 -1.93 12.64
N LYS A 213 -20.75 -1.48 11.42
CA LYS A 213 -22.12 -1.16 10.96
C LYS A 213 -22.82 -2.34 10.33
#